data_89b910e711a6885a6444ac74a40c522d
#
_entry.id   89b910e711a6885a6444ac74a40c522d
#
_cell.length_a   1.000
_cell.length_b   1.000
_cell.length_c   1.000
_cell.angle_alpha   90.00
_cell.angle_beta   90.00
_cell.angle_gamma   90.00
#
_symmetry.space_group_name_H-M   'P 1'
#
loop_
_entity.id
_entity.type
_entity.pdbx_description
1 polymer ?
#
loop_
_entity_poly.entity_id
_entity_poly.type
_entity_poly.pdbx_seq_one_letter_code
_entity_poly.pdbx_strand_id
1 'polypeptide(L)'
;MKRYFLLFLLTSLFIISCSKKDNDYVPSPLSLNIPPLFAEKLTDPVIPATNPQTVEGISLGRKLFYDPILSADNTQACAGCHSPENAFTDPRQFSIGIDGIAGTRNSMPLFNMAWNFNQKFFWDGRAPNLEAQILEPVVNPIEMHNTWENASASLQATNDYPELFSKAFGTETIDKTLVSKAIAQFLRTLISGNSKFDKHLAGQATLTPSELHGLDVFLDESKGDCFHCHGNPSSPLWTDNVFHNNGLDETFTDRGLGESTGDPRDFGLFKSPSLRNLAYSAPYMHDGRFATLDDVINHYSEGLVYSETIDPLMKTIADGGVNLSEEDKADLKAFLLTLSDPSFITNPDFQDPN
;
A
#
# COMPACT_ATOMS: atom_id res chain seq x y z
N MET A 1 -93.45 -10.92 28.77
CA MET A 1 -92.23 -11.60 28.36
C MET A 1 -91.42 -10.64 27.49
N LYS A 2 -90.37 -9.98 28.04
CA LYS A 2 -89.47 -9.06 27.32
C LYS A 2 -88.17 -9.82 26.94
N ARG A 3 -87.91 -9.99 25.65
CA ARG A 3 -86.65 -10.57 25.13
C ARG A 3 -85.64 -9.46 25.00
N TYR A 4 -84.47 -9.57 25.71
CA TYR A 4 -83.27 -8.73 25.53
C TYR A 4 -82.43 -9.38 24.49
N PHE A 5 -82.17 -8.65 23.39
CA PHE A 5 -81.14 -9.00 22.36
C PHE A 5 -79.80 -8.43 22.81
N LEU A 6 -78.88 -9.30 23.12
CA LEU A 6 -77.49 -8.91 23.43
C LEU A 6 -76.67 -8.86 22.13
N LEU A 7 -76.29 -7.66 21.73
CA LEU A 7 -75.37 -7.44 20.59
C LEU A 7 -73.93 -7.64 21.07
N PHE A 8 -73.28 -8.71 20.58
CA PHE A 8 -71.84 -8.89 20.78
C PHE A 8 -71.06 -8.12 19.69
N LEU A 9 -70.32 -7.06 20.10
CA LEU A 9 -69.43 -6.30 19.23
C LEU A 9 -68.06 -7.01 19.25
N LEU A 10 -67.74 -7.73 18.17
CA LEU A 10 -66.36 -8.29 17.96
C LEU A 10 -65.48 -7.18 17.50
N THR A 11 -64.59 -6.67 18.37
CA THR A 11 -63.48 -5.79 18.01
C THR A 11 -62.32 -6.66 17.54
N SER A 12 -62.08 -6.70 16.22
CA SER A 12 -60.89 -7.32 15.63
C SER A 12 -59.67 -6.43 15.89
N LEU A 13 -58.77 -6.86 16.81
CA LEU A 13 -57.45 -6.26 16.97
C LEU A 13 -56.59 -6.70 15.79
N PHE A 14 -56.33 -5.80 14.84
CA PHE A 14 -55.28 -5.97 13.86
C PHE A 14 -53.93 -5.77 14.57
N ILE A 15 -53.22 -6.84 14.90
CA ILE A 15 -51.83 -6.80 15.29
C ILE A 15 -51.04 -6.60 14.00
N ILE A 16 -50.60 -5.35 13.74
CA ILE A 16 -49.57 -5.05 12.71
C ILE A 16 -48.27 -5.59 13.28
N SER A 17 -47.93 -6.82 12.93
CA SER A 17 -46.60 -7.37 13.13
C SER A 17 -45.64 -6.64 12.16
N CYS A 18 -44.94 -5.64 12.66
CA CYS A 18 -43.72 -5.17 12.00
C CYS A 18 -42.70 -6.32 12.07
N SER A 19 -42.68 -7.18 11.06
CA SER A 19 -41.51 -8.03 10.84
C SER A 19 -40.38 -7.09 10.48
N LYS A 20 -39.46 -6.82 11.43
CA LYS A 20 -38.08 -6.46 11.05
C LYS A 20 -37.65 -7.59 10.13
N LYS A 21 -37.38 -7.28 8.86
CA LYS A 21 -36.51 -8.12 8.05
C LYS A 21 -35.16 -8.08 8.78
N ASP A 22 -34.87 -9.11 9.57
CA ASP A 22 -33.47 -9.44 9.86
C ASP A 22 -32.86 -9.72 8.50
N ASN A 23 -32.21 -8.71 7.91
CA ASN A 23 -31.29 -8.94 6.83
C ASN A 23 -30.16 -9.70 7.48
N ASP A 24 -30.19 -11.03 7.37
CA ASP A 24 -29.04 -11.85 7.73
C ASP A 24 -27.87 -11.37 6.85
N TYR A 25 -26.99 -10.55 7.45
CA TYR A 25 -25.78 -10.09 6.79
C TYR A 25 -24.90 -11.29 6.53
N VAL A 26 -24.77 -11.65 5.28
CA VAL A 26 -23.88 -12.73 4.82
C VAL A 26 -22.96 -12.15 3.74
N PRO A 27 -21.76 -11.70 4.11
CA PRO A 27 -20.80 -11.22 3.12
C PRO A 27 -20.36 -12.37 2.22
N SER A 28 -20.06 -12.06 0.97
CA SER A 28 -19.51 -13.01 0.00
C SER A 28 -18.00 -13.13 0.20
N PRO A 29 -17.47 -14.22 0.79
CA PRO A 29 -16.02 -14.36 0.99
C PRO A 29 -15.26 -14.33 -0.35
N LEU A 30 -14.11 -13.66 -0.38
CA LEU A 30 -13.23 -13.62 -1.54
C LEU A 30 -11.83 -14.06 -1.17
N SER A 31 -11.28 -15.02 -1.91
CA SER A 31 -9.86 -15.37 -1.83
C SER A 31 -9.04 -14.47 -2.75
N LEU A 32 -7.90 -13.98 -2.28
CA LEU A 32 -6.98 -13.21 -3.10
C LEU A 32 -6.47 -14.07 -4.28
N ASN A 33 -6.33 -13.44 -5.44
CA ASN A 33 -5.71 -14.09 -6.60
C ASN A 33 -4.18 -14.07 -6.43
N ILE A 34 -3.65 -15.04 -5.70
CA ILE A 34 -2.23 -15.15 -5.38
C ILE A 34 -1.47 -15.72 -6.58
N PRO A 35 -0.45 -15.01 -7.12
CA PRO A 35 0.38 -15.53 -8.20
C PRO A 35 1.02 -16.88 -7.80
N PRO A 36 1.16 -17.84 -8.72
CA PRO A 36 1.73 -19.16 -8.41
C PRO A 36 3.11 -19.10 -7.74
N LEU A 37 3.97 -18.18 -8.18
CA LEU A 37 5.29 -17.97 -7.58
C LEU A 37 5.18 -17.52 -6.11
N PHE A 38 4.21 -16.67 -5.78
CA PHE A 38 3.99 -16.22 -4.40
C PHE A 38 3.46 -17.36 -3.54
N ALA A 39 2.51 -18.15 -4.08
CA ALA A 39 1.98 -19.32 -3.37
C ALA A 39 3.05 -20.39 -3.12
N GLU A 40 4.07 -20.48 -3.98
CA GLU A 40 5.21 -21.43 -3.81
C GLU A 40 6.25 -20.90 -2.81
N LYS A 41 6.56 -19.60 -2.85
CA LYS A 41 7.73 -19.03 -2.17
C LYS A 41 7.41 -18.28 -0.88
N LEU A 42 6.18 -17.80 -0.72
CA LEU A 42 5.77 -17.00 0.44
C LEU A 42 4.82 -17.77 1.36
N THR A 43 4.78 -17.39 2.61
CA THR A 43 3.68 -17.78 3.52
C THR A 43 2.40 -17.05 3.12
N ASP A 44 1.26 -17.50 3.66
CA ASP A 44 -0.03 -16.88 3.40
C ASP A 44 -0.02 -15.37 3.71
N PRO A 45 -0.78 -14.56 2.95
CA PRO A 45 -0.90 -13.14 3.20
C PRO A 45 -1.53 -12.85 4.55
N VAL A 46 -1.17 -11.73 5.16
CA VAL A 46 -1.73 -11.28 6.45
C VAL A 46 -3.11 -10.68 6.23
N ILE A 47 -4.14 -11.46 6.54
CA ILE A 47 -5.55 -11.02 6.53
C ILE A 47 -6.08 -11.11 7.96
N PRO A 48 -6.37 -9.96 8.60
CA PRO A 48 -6.90 -9.97 9.95
C PRO A 48 -8.25 -10.69 10.04
N ALA A 49 -8.45 -11.55 11.03
CA ALA A 49 -9.74 -12.22 11.24
C ALA A 49 -10.89 -11.21 11.48
N THR A 50 -10.58 -10.00 11.96
CA THR A 50 -11.53 -8.90 12.18
C THR A 50 -11.84 -8.11 10.91
N ASN A 51 -11.14 -8.41 9.78
CA ASN A 51 -11.36 -7.78 8.48
C ASN A 51 -11.08 -8.80 7.35
N PRO A 52 -11.89 -9.87 7.23
CA PRO A 52 -11.75 -10.84 6.15
C PRO A 52 -12.07 -10.18 4.80
N GLN A 53 -11.47 -10.73 3.73
CA GLN A 53 -11.72 -10.27 2.37
C GLN A 53 -13.12 -10.69 1.90
N THR A 54 -13.91 -9.73 1.41
CA THR A 54 -15.24 -9.94 0.86
C THR A 54 -15.41 -9.19 -0.46
N VAL A 55 -16.29 -9.68 -1.33
CA VAL A 55 -16.59 -9.02 -2.61
C VAL A 55 -17.11 -7.61 -2.38
N GLU A 56 -18.04 -7.46 -1.44
CA GLU A 56 -18.70 -6.20 -1.11
C GLU A 56 -17.73 -5.21 -0.45
N GLY A 57 -16.89 -5.69 0.47
CA GLY A 57 -15.90 -4.86 1.15
C GLY A 57 -14.80 -4.36 0.21
N ILE A 58 -14.32 -5.19 -0.72
CA ILE A 58 -13.36 -4.80 -1.74
C ILE A 58 -13.97 -3.78 -2.71
N SER A 59 -15.20 -4.00 -3.17
CA SER A 59 -15.88 -3.08 -4.07
C SER A 59 -16.10 -1.71 -3.41
N LEU A 60 -16.55 -1.70 -2.15
CA LEU A 60 -16.69 -0.47 -1.36
C LEU A 60 -15.33 0.23 -1.14
N GLY A 61 -14.30 -0.53 -0.80
CA GLY A 61 -12.95 -0.01 -0.59
C GLY A 61 -12.36 0.62 -1.84
N ARG A 62 -12.57 0.00 -3.01
CA ARG A 62 -12.18 0.54 -4.30
C ARG A 62 -12.91 1.86 -4.59
N LYS A 63 -14.23 1.93 -4.39
CA LYS A 63 -15.00 3.16 -4.57
C LYS A 63 -14.48 4.28 -3.66
N LEU A 64 -14.26 4.00 -2.37
CA LEU A 64 -13.73 4.96 -1.40
C LEU A 64 -12.32 5.44 -1.74
N PHE A 65 -11.47 4.60 -2.32
CA PHE A 65 -10.11 4.95 -2.71
C PHE A 65 -10.06 6.01 -3.83
N TYR A 66 -11.06 6.00 -4.72
CA TYR A 66 -11.17 6.94 -5.85
C TYR A 66 -12.10 8.12 -5.57
N ASP A 67 -12.91 8.06 -4.50
CA ASP A 67 -13.86 9.14 -4.17
C ASP A 67 -13.19 10.23 -3.32
N PRO A 68 -13.24 11.52 -3.74
CA PRO A 68 -12.66 12.61 -2.98
C PRO A 68 -13.43 12.99 -1.70
N ILE A 69 -14.56 12.35 -1.41
CA ILE A 69 -15.47 12.65 -0.28
C ILE A 69 -14.79 12.60 1.10
N LEU A 70 -13.63 11.93 1.21
CA LEU A 70 -12.88 11.84 2.46
C LEU A 70 -12.04 13.08 2.74
N SER A 71 -11.74 13.93 1.76
CA SER A 71 -11.03 15.21 1.98
C SER A 71 -11.99 16.30 2.46
N ALA A 72 -11.46 17.31 3.17
CA ALA A 72 -12.29 18.35 3.79
C ALA A 72 -13.07 19.19 2.78
N ASP A 73 -12.55 19.36 1.58
CA ASP A 73 -13.14 20.14 0.49
C ASP A 73 -13.70 19.29 -0.66
N ASN A 74 -13.64 17.96 -0.55
CA ASN A 74 -14.04 16.99 -1.58
C ASN A 74 -13.26 17.12 -2.90
N THR A 75 -11.98 17.50 -2.86
CA THR A 75 -11.15 17.65 -4.06
C THR A 75 -10.09 16.56 -4.22
N GLN A 76 -9.72 15.85 -3.14
CA GLN A 76 -8.63 14.89 -3.15
C GLN A 76 -9.06 13.50 -2.70
N ALA A 77 -8.84 12.51 -3.56
CA ALA A 77 -8.96 11.09 -3.25
C ALA A 77 -7.59 10.45 -2.95
N CYS A 78 -7.56 9.23 -2.41
CA CYS A 78 -6.32 8.46 -2.24
C CYS A 78 -5.58 8.29 -3.58
N ALA A 79 -6.33 8.04 -4.67
CA ALA A 79 -5.81 7.90 -6.02
C ALA A 79 -5.09 9.17 -6.54
N GLY A 80 -5.32 10.35 -5.94
CA GLY A 80 -4.64 11.60 -6.32
C GLY A 80 -3.15 11.62 -5.99
N CYS A 81 -2.74 10.81 -5.00
CA CYS A 81 -1.33 10.62 -4.59
C CYS A 81 -0.84 9.19 -4.81
N HIS A 82 -1.74 8.26 -5.16
CA HIS A 82 -1.45 6.86 -5.41
C HIS A 82 -2.11 6.40 -6.71
N SER A 83 -1.60 6.90 -7.84
CA SER A 83 -2.21 6.64 -9.15
C SER A 83 -1.79 5.28 -9.73
N PRO A 84 -2.72 4.53 -10.34
CA PRO A 84 -2.45 3.20 -10.88
C PRO A 84 -1.32 3.17 -11.92
N GLU A 85 -1.27 4.14 -12.82
CA GLU A 85 -0.26 4.24 -13.87
C GLU A 85 1.17 4.45 -13.34
N ASN A 86 1.29 4.95 -12.10
CA ASN A 86 2.56 5.11 -11.39
C ASN A 86 2.75 4.02 -10.32
N ALA A 87 2.19 2.83 -10.54
CA ALA A 87 2.24 1.71 -9.60
C ALA A 87 1.74 2.07 -8.18
N PHE A 88 0.68 2.90 -8.11
CA PHE A 88 0.07 3.40 -6.87
C PHE A 88 1.03 4.23 -6.01
N THR A 89 1.87 5.06 -6.64
CA THR A 89 2.65 6.14 -6.02
C THR A 89 2.40 7.45 -6.77
N ASP A 90 3.06 8.53 -6.34
CA ASP A 90 2.97 9.87 -6.95
C ASP A 90 4.22 10.14 -7.81
N PRO A 91 4.09 10.55 -9.08
CA PRO A 91 5.23 10.90 -9.91
C PRO A 91 5.93 12.21 -9.50
N ARG A 92 5.35 12.97 -8.58
CA ARG A 92 5.98 14.16 -7.98
C ARG A 92 6.92 13.74 -6.86
N GLN A 93 7.95 14.54 -6.61
CA GLN A 93 8.85 14.33 -5.48
C GLN A 93 8.06 14.27 -4.16
N PHE A 94 7.12 15.21 -3.97
CA PHE A 94 6.20 15.24 -2.85
C PHE A 94 4.76 15.40 -3.34
N SER A 95 3.85 14.68 -2.72
CA SER A 95 2.41 14.89 -2.94
C SER A 95 1.99 16.25 -2.41
N ILE A 96 0.98 16.84 -3.05
CA ILE A 96 0.41 18.14 -2.67
C ILE A 96 -0.97 17.90 -2.07
N GLY A 97 -1.19 18.34 -0.85
CA GLY A 97 -2.51 18.26 -0.19
C GLY A 97 -3.50 19.32 -0.65
N ILE A 98 -4.71 19.27 -0.11
CA ILE A 98 -5.83 20.16 -0.52
C ILE A 98 -5.52 21.65 -0.32
N ASP A 99 -4.70 22.00 0.65
CA ASP A 99 -4.28 23.39 0.91
C ASP A 99 -3.09 23.84 0.06
N GLY A 100 -2.67 23.05 -0.93
CA GLY A 100 -1.51 23.33 -1.76
C GLY A 100 -0.16 23.16 -1.06
N ILE A 101 -0.13 22.52 0.10
CA ILE A 101 1.08 22.28 0.90
C ILE A 101 1.69 20.94 0.43
N ALA A 102 2.98 20.97 0.12
CA ALA A 102 3.73 19.76 -0.23
C ALA A 102 4.04 18.93 1.02
N GLY A 103 3.99 17.60 0.89
CA GLY A 103 4.51 16.66 1.87
C GLY A 103 6.03 16.78 2.02
N THR A 104 6.60 15.98 2.92
CA THR A 104 8.04 15.93 3.18
C THR A 104 8.67 14.60 2.78
N ARG A 105 7.85 13.62 2.43
CA ARG A 105 8.28 12.29 1.97
C ARG A 105 7.58 11.94 0.66
N ASN A 106 8.25 11.14 -0.15
CA ASN A 106 7.66 10.58 -1.37
C ASN A 106 6.56 9.57 -1.02
N SER A 107 5.55 9.51 -1.87
CA SER A 107 4.42 8.59 -1.71
C SER A 107 4.86 7.15 -1.96
N MET A 108 4.68 6.27 -0.96
CA MET A 108 5.02 4.85 -1.10
C MET A 108 4.08 4.13 -2.04
N PRO A 109 4.56 3.17 -2.85
CA PRO A 109 3.70 2.32 -3.65
C PRO A 109 2.83 1.41 -2.78
N LEU A 110 1.57 1.17 -3.21
CA LEU A 110 0.57 0.42 -2.43
C LEU A 110 0.34 -1.01 -2.93
N PHE A 111 1.33 -1.69 -3.48
CA PHE A 111 1.19 -3.08 -3.90
C PHE A 111 1.82 -4.08 -2.92
N ASN A 112 1.35 -5.32 -2.96
CA ASN A 112 1.81 -6.46 -2.15
C ASN A 112 1.76 -6.23 -0.63
N MET A 113 0.94 -5.28 -0.16
CA MET A 113 0.87 -4.90 1.25
C MET A 113 0.35 -6.02 2.15
N ALA A 114 -0.35 -7.01 1.60
CA ALA A 114 -0.80 -8.20 2.32
C ALA A 114 0.37 -9.08 2.84
N TRP A 115 1.59 -8.90 2.30
CA TRP A 115 2.81 -9.61 2.75
C TRP A 115 3.78 -8.74 3.57
N ASN A 116 3.32 -7.62 4.12
CA ASN A 116 4.11 -6.88 5.10
C ASN A 116 4.03 -7.56 6.47
N PHE A 117 4.85 -8.59 6.67
CA PHE A 117 4.78 -9.48 7.84
C PHE A 117 5.15 -8.81 9.16
N ASN A 118 6.00 -7.78 9.15
CA ASN A 118 6.37 -7.04 10.34
C ASN A 118 5.32 -6.02 10.78
N GLN A 119 4.23 -5.85 9.99
CA GLN A 119 3.08 -5.00 10.32
C GLN A 119 3.48 -3.57 10.69
N LYS A 120 4.47 -3.01 10.00
CA LYS A 120 4.89 -1.62 10.15
C LYS A 120 4.70 -0.91 8.81
N PHE A 121 3.93 0.18 8.82
CA PHE A 121 3.56 0.93 7.62
C PHE A 121 4.10 2.36 7.68
N PHE A 122 4.10 3.07 6.56
CA PHE A 122 4.87 4.28 6.28
C PHE A 122 6.38 4.05 6.22
N TRP A 123 7.13 5.05 5.75
CA TRP A 123 8.59 5.03 5.70
C TRP A 123 9.26 4.85 7.06
N ASP A 124 8.60 5.31 8.13
CA ASP A 124 9.08 5.33 9.52
C ASP A 124 8.42 4.27 10.42
N GLY A 125 7.57 3.42 9.87
CA GLY A 125 6.96 2.31 10.59
C GLY A 125 5.95 2.69 11.68
N ARG A 126 5.48 3.94 11.72
CA ARG A 126 4.62 4.46 12.81
C ARG A 126 3.25 3.81 12.89
N ALA A 127 2.68 3.35 11.76
CA ALA A 127 1.38 2.68 11.77
C ALA A 127 1.55 1.16 11.98
N PRO A 128 0.82 0.57 12.96
CA PRO A 128 1.00 -0.83 13.37
C PRO A 128 0.25 -1.83 12.48
N ASN A 129 -0.57 -1.39 11.56
CA ASN A 129 -1.29 -2.21 10.59
C ASN A 129 -1.84 -1.32 9.46
N LEU A 130 -2.35 -1.95 8.40
CA LEU A 130 -2.84 -1.23 7.22
C LEU A 130 -4.07 -0.39 7.53
N GLU A 131 -4.99 -0.88 8.35
CA GLU A 131 -6.18 -0.13 8.76
C GLU A 131 -5.82 1.16 9.53
N ALA A 132 -4.82 1.10 10.40
CA ALA A 132 -4.32 2.27 11.12
C ALA A 132 -3.63 3.27 10.18
N GLN A 133 -2.85 2.78 9.20
CA GLN A 133 -2.21 3.62 8.20
C GLN A 133 -3.22 4.44 7.41
N ILE A 134 -4.33 3.83 6.98
CA ILE A 134 -5.38 4.49 6.19
C ILE A 134 -6.05 5.63 6.96
N LEU A 135 -6.06 5.58 8.29
CA LEU A 135 -6.69 6.62 9.11
C LEU A 135 -5.92 7.96 9.12
N GLU A 136 -4.61 7.94 8.89
CA GLU A 136 -3.77 9.14 9.07
C GLU A 136 -3.92 10.18 7.95
N PRO A 137 -3.91 9.84 6.65
CA PRO A 137 -3.99 10.82 5.57
C PRO A 137 -5.24 11.70 5.63
N VAL A 138 -6.37 11.14 6.10
CA VAL A 138 -7.65 11.88 6.20
C VAL A 138 -7.55 13.04 7.17
N VAL A 139 -6.85 12.86 8.29
CA VAL A 139 -6.73 13.89 9.34
C VAL A 139 -5.45 14.71 9.25
N ASN A 140 -4.55 14.35 8.33
CA ASN A 140 -3.31 15.07 8.17
C ASN A 140 -3.56 16.45 7.53
N PRO A 141 -3.16 17.56 8.20
CA PRO A 141 -3.41 18.92 7.70
C PRO A 141 -2.66 19.26 6.40
N ILE A 142 -1.62 18.50 6.04
CA ILE A 142 -0.89 18.71 4.79
C ILE A 142 -1.32 17.73 3.68
N GLU A 143 -2.37 16.91 3.93
CA GLU A 143 -2.92 15.95 2.95
C GLU A 143 -4.41 16.23 2.72
N MET A 144 -5.33 15.47 3.35
CA MET A 144 -6.79 15.62 3.16
C MET A 144 -7.43 16.61 4.14
N HIS A 145 -6.75 17.01 5.19
CA HIS A 145 -7.10 18.05 6.17
C HIS A 145 -8.56 17.99 6.67
N ASN A 146 -9.07 16.80 6.90
CA ASN A 146 -10.44 16.55 7.38
C ASN A 146 -10.44 16.07 8.84
N THR A 147 -11.63 15.86 9.39
CA THR A 147 -11.84 15.09 10.61
C THR A 147 -12.64 13.83 10.30
N TRP A 148 -12.47 12.79 11.11
CA TRP A 148 -13.25 11.56 10.90
C TRP A 148 -14.73 11.75 11.17
N GLU A 149 -15.10 12.69 12.04
CA GLU A 149 -16.47 13.09 12.29
C GLU A 149 -17.11 13.65 11.01
N ASN A 150 -16.44 14.58 10.33
CA ASN A 150 -16.93 15.18 9.09
C ASN A 150 -16.94 14.17 7.94
N ALA A 151 -15.87 13.39 7.74
CA ALA A 151 -15.77 12.40 6.67
C ALA A 151 -16.88 11.33 6.81
N SER A 152 -17.11 10.81 8.03
CA SER A 152 -18.19 9.85 8.30
C SER A 152 -19.57 10.47 8.09
N ALA A 153 -19.78 11.72 8.52
CA ALA A 153 -21.04 12.43 8.31
C ALA A 153 -21.32 12.70 6.82
N SER A 154 -20.29 13.06 6.05
CA SER A 154 -20.39 13.25 4.59
C SER A 154 -20.83 11.97 3.90
N LEU A 155 -20.17 10.84 4.20
CA LEU A 155 -20.55 9.53 3.66
C LEU A 155 -21.96 9.13 4.08
N GLN A 156 -22.33 9.35 5.35
CA GLN A 156 -23.65 9.02 5.89
C GLN A 156 -24.79 9.81 5.23
N ALA A 157 -24.50 11.02 4.73
CA ALA A 157 -25.46 11.91 4.09
C ALA A 157 -25.71 11.57 2.61
N THR A 158 -24.95 10.68 2.01
CA THR A 158 -25.15 10.24 0.62
C THR A 158 -26.31 9.25 0.49
N ASN A 159 -26.79 9.07 -0.74
CA ASN A 159 -27.89 8.12 -1.00
C ASN A 159 -27.41 6.67 -1.14
N ASP A 160 -26.15 6.44 -1.45
CA ASP A 160 -25.59 5.13 -1.84
C ASP A 160 -24.67 4.50 -0.78
N TYR A 161 -23.83 5.30 -0.11
CA TYR A 161 -22.90 4.74 0.87
C TYR A 161 -23.55 3.97 2.02
N PRO A 162 -24.64 4.42 2.67
CA PRO A 162 -25.27 3.63 3.73
C PRO A 162 -25.67 2.22 3.27
N GLU A 163 -26.23 2.07 2.06
CA GLU A 163 -26.57 0.77 1.49
C GLU A 163 -25.30 -0.07 1.19
N LEU A 164 -24.23 0.56 0.67
CA LEU A 164 -22.96 -0.12 0.39
C LEU A 164 -22.31 -0.64 1.67
N PHE A 165 -22.32 0.15 2.76
CA PHE A 165 -21.84 -0.29 4.06
C PHE A 165 -22.71 -1.40 4.65
N SER A 166 -24.02 -1.34 4.48
CA SER A 166 -24.93 -2.42 4.88
C SER A 166 -24.59 -3.73 4.17
N LYS A 167 -24.29 -3.70 2.87
CA LYS A 167 -23.85 -4.87 2.10
C LYS A 167 -22.48 -5.39 2.51
N ALA A 168 -21.54 -4.50 2.84
CA ALA A 168 -20.17 -4.86 3.18
C ALA A 168 -19.99 -5.29 4.64
N PHE A 169 -20.73 -4.69 5.57
CA PHE A 169 -20.52 -4.84 7.02
C PHE A 169 -21.79 -5.08 7.85
N GLY A 170 -22.97 -5.18 7.23
CA GLY A 170 -24.23 -5.43 7.91
C GLY A 170 -24.81 -4.24 8.68
N THR A 171 -24.30 -3.02 8.44
CA THR A 171 -24.79 -1.80 9.09
C THR A 171 -24.77 -0.61 8.13
N GLU A 172 -25.78 0.23 8.22
CA GLU A 172 -25.85 1.50 7.51
C GLU A 172 -25.12 2.63 8.26
N THR A 173 -24.70 2.40 9.50
CA THR A 173 -23.93 3.38 10.28
C THR A 173 -22.48 3.37 9.85
N ILE A 174 -21.98 4.53 9.44
CA ILE A 174 -20.65 4.68 8.88
C ILE A 174 -19.71 5.29 9.92
N ASP A 175 -18.59 4.62 10.20
CA ASP A 175 -17.53 5.12 11.03
C ASP A 175 -16.14 4.90 10.41
N LYS A 176 -15.14 5.56 10.97
CA LYS A 176 -13.75 5.48 10.49
C LYS A 176 -13.20 4.05 10.43
N THR A 177 -13.64 3.18 11.33
CA THR A 177 -13.16 1.79 11.40
C THR A 177 -13.66 0.99 10.20
N LEU A 178 -14.92 1.17 9.82
CA LEU A 178 -15.50 0.48 8.66
C LEU A 178 -14.94 1.05 7.35
N VAL A 179 -14.72 2.37 7.27
CA VAL A 179 -14.06 3.01 6.12
C VAL A 179 -12.65 2.45 5.93
N SER A 180 -11.84 2.43 6.99
CA SER A 180 -10.47 1.91 6.90
C SER A 180 -10.44 0.42 6.57
N LYS A 181 -11.36 -0.37 7.10
CA LYS A 181 -11.49 -1.80 6.75
C LYS A 181 -11.81 -2.02 5.27
N ALA A 182 -12.75 -1.26 4.71
CA ALA A 182 -13.10 -1.38 3.29
C ALA A 182 -11.89 -1.04 2.39
N ILE A 183 -11.25 0.10 2.62
CA ILE A 183 -10.07 0.50 1.84
C ILE A 183 -8.95 -0.54 2.00
N ALA A 184 -8.69 -1.05 3.21
CA ALA A 184 -7.69 -2.09 3.44
C ALA A 184 -7.98 -3.40 2.70
N GLN A 185 -9.25 -3.80 2.57
CA GLN A 185 -9.63 -4.95 1.75
C GLN A 185 -9.25 -4.72 0.28
N PHE A 186 -9.53 -3.56 -0.27
CA PHE A 186 -9.12 -3.22 -1.65
C PHE A 186 -7.60 -3.19 -1.80
N LEU A 187 -6.86 -2.50 -0.92
CA LEU A 187 -5.40 -2.42 -0.99
C LEU A 187 -4.72 -3.80 -0.93
N ARG A 188 -5.30 -4.77 -0.21
CA ARG A 188 -4.78 -6.15 -0.19
C ARG A 188 -4.97 -6.88 -1.51
N THR A 189 -5.85 -6.42 -2.39
CA THR A 189 -6.00 -6.98 -3.75
C THR A 189 -4.95 -6.48 -4.73
N LEU A 190 -4.25 -5.40 -4.42
CA LEU A 190 -3.22 -4.81 -5.28
C LEU A 190 -1.97 -5.71 -5.26
N ILE A 191 -1.99 -6.77 -6.06
CA ILE A 191 -0.92 -7.76 -6.11
C ILE A 191 -0.17 -7.62 -7.44
N SER A 192 1.13 -7.31 -7.38
CA SER A 192 2.06 -7.27 -8.50
C SER A 192 2.94 -8.53 -8.45
N GLY A 193 2.78 -9.43 -9.39
CA GLY A 193 3.46 -10.73 -9.40
C GLY A 193 3.54 -11.38 -10.78
N ASN A 194 3.51 -10.57 -11.87
CA ASN A 194 3.55 -11.04 -13.25
C ASN A 194 4.59 -10.27 -14.09
N SER A 195 5.70 -9.89 -13.49
CA SER A 195 6.83 -9.22 -14.15
C SER A 195 7.53 -10.13 -15.15
N LYS A 196 8.44 -9.57 -15.96
CA LYS A 196 9.29 -10.37 -16.84
C LYS A 196 10.14 -11.38 -16.05
N PHE A 197 10.65 -10.96 -14.87
CA PHE A 197 11.44 -11.83 -14.01
C PHE A 197 10.60 -12.96 -13.40
N ASP A 198 9.36 -12.68 -12.95
CA ASP A 198 8.44 -13.73 -12.49
C ASP A 198 8.19 -14.79 -13.57
N LYS A 199 7.95 -14.34 -14.80
CA LYS A 199 7.80 -15.22 -15.97
C LYS A 199 9.07 -16.01 -16.28
N HIS A 200 10.24 -15.43 -16.08
CA HIS A 200 11.51 -16.14 -16.24
C HIS A 200 11.63 -17.28 -15.22
N LEU A 201 11.36 -17.01 -13.94
CA LEU A 201 11.37 -18.03 -12.88
C LEU A 201 10.35 -19.14 -13.15
N ALA A 202 9.23 -18.81 -13.77
CA ALA A 202 8.21 -19.78 -14.20
C ALA A 202 8.56 -20.51 -15.53
N GLY A 203 9.71 -20.23 -16.15
CA GLY A 203 10.10 -20.81 -17.45
C GLY A 203 9.31 -20.28 -18.66
N GLN A 204 8.63 -19.14 -18.51
CA GLN A 204 7.75 -18.53 -19.52
C GLN A 204 8.40 -17.36 -20.26
N ALA A 205 9.55 -16.88 -19.80
CA ALA A 205 10.32 -15.82 -20.45
C ALA A 205 11.81 -16.09 -20.33
N THR A 206 12.59 -15.50 -21.27
CA THR A 206 14.05 -15.55 -21.25
C THR A 206 14.61 -14.17 -20.96
N LEU A 207 15.56 -14.10 -20.03
CA LEU A 207 16.36 -12.89 -19.79
C LEU A 207 17.45 -12.77 -20.84
N THR A 208 17.80 -11.54 -21.17
CA THR A 208 18.96 -11.24 -22.01
C THR A 208 20.27 -11.48 -21.23
N PRO A 209 21.44 -11.58 -21.90
CA PRO A 209 22.73 -11.68 -21.19
C PRO A 209 22.97 -10.51 -20.23
N SER A 210 22.60 -9.29 -20.60
CA SER A 210 22.70 -8.09 -19.76
C SER A 210 21.82 -8.21 -18.51
N GLU A 211 20.57 -8.64 -18.63
CA GLU A 211 19.66 -8.83 -17.49
C GLU A 211 20.14 -9.95 -16.54
N LEU A 212 20.75 -11.01 -17.08
CA LEU A 212 21.35 -12.08 -16.27
C LEU A 212 22.61 -11.59 -15.54
N HIS A 213 23.49 -10.88 -16.23
CA HIS A 213 24.66 -10.29 -15.58
C HIS A 213 24.25 -9.24 -14.53
N GLY A 214 23.21 -8.45 -14.78
CA GLY A 214 22.66 -7.53 -13.79
C GLY A 214 22.12 -8.24 -12.53
N LEU A 215 21.51 -9.41 -12.67
CA LEU A 215 21.13 -10.26 -11.53
C LEU A 215 22.37 -10.75 -10.76
N ASP A 216 23.43 -11.17 -11.47
CA ASP A 216 24.67 -11.58 -10.83
C ASP A 216 25.29 -10.41 -10.06
N VAL A 217 25.34 -9.20 -10.64
CA VAL A 217 25.79 -7.97 -9.94
C VAL A 217 24.95 -7.69 -8.70
N PHE A 218 23.62 -7.83 -8.79
CA PHE A 218 22.69 -7.62 -7.66
C PHE A 218 22.96 -8.59 -6.50
N LEU A 219 23.33 -9.84 -6.78
CA LEU A 219 23.54 -10.90 -5.80
C LEU A 219 25.00 -11.02 -5.31
N ASP A 220 25.95 -10.38 -5.97
CA ASP A 220 27.38 -10.49 -5.64
C ASP A 220 27.73 -9.55 -4.48
N GLU A 221 28.16 -10.11 -3.33
CA GLU A 221 28.61 -9.37 -2.15
C GLU A 221 29.85 -8.48 -2.38
N SER A 222 30.60 -8.73 -3.44
CA SER A 222 31.74 -7.92 -3.83
C SER A 222 31.41 -6.82 -4.84
N LYS A 223 30.13 -6.77 -5.30
CA LYS A 223 29.61 -5.81 -6.26
C LYS A 223 28.42 -5.05 -5.72
N GLY A 224 27.19 -5.40 -6.18
CA GLY A 224 25.98 -4.67 -5.81
C GLY A 224 25.54 -4.90 -4.37
N ASP A 225 25.63 -6.13 -3.88
CA ASP A 225 25.26 -6.55 -2.52
C ASP A 225 23.82 -6.14 -2.12
N CYS A 226 22.93 -6.00 -3.10
CA CYS A 226 21.59 -5.44 -2.91
C CYS A 226 20.62 -6.39 -2.20
N PHE A 227 20.90 -7.69 -2.29
CA PHE A 227 19.96 -8.76 -1.89
C PHE A 227 19.74 -8.85 -0.38
N HIS A 228 20.64 -8.32 0.43
CA HIS A 228 20.49 -8.35 1.89
C HIS A 228 19.26 -7.56 2.37
N CYS A 229 18.97 -6.42 1.75
CA CYS A 229 17.82 -5.58 2.07
C CYS A 229 16.63 -5.82 1.13
N HIS A 230 16.90 -6.21 -0.12
CA HIS A 230 15.87 -6.34 -1.15
C HIS A 230 15.55 -7.78 -1.53
N GLY A 231 16.12 -8.76 -0.83
CA GLY A 231 15.87 -10.17 -1.10
C GLY A 231 16.52 -10.70 -2.37
N ASN A 232 16.08 -11.87 -2.82
CA ASN A 232 16.68 -12.62 -3.94
C ASN A 232 15.57 -13.38 -4.70
N PRO A 233 15.87 -14.18 -5.73
CA PRO A 233 14.87 -14.94 -6.49
C PRO A 233 13.95 -15.86 -5.67
N SER A 234 14.31 -16.19 -4.43
CA SER A 234 13.45 -16.94 -3.50
C SER A 234 12.53 -16.04 -2.66
N SER A 235 12.70 -14.71 -2.75
CA SER A 235 11.87 -13.72 -2.06
C SER A 235 11.20 -12.78 -3.08
N PRO A 236 10.10 -13.21 -3.73
CA PRO A 236 9.49 -12.49 -4.84
C PRO A 236 8.87 -11.13 -4.47
N LEU A 237 8.91 -10.72 -3.21
CA LEU A 237 8.52 -9.36 -2.78
C LEU A 237 9.58 -8.32 -3.11
N TRP A 238 10.85 -8.71 -3.26
CA TRP A 238 11.99 -7.83 -3.51
C TRP A 238 12.12 -6.73 -2.47
N THR A 239 11.90 -7.09 -1.21
CA THR A 239 12.09 -6.30 0.02
C THR A 239 12.10 -7.25 1.22
N ASP A 240 12.84 -6.89 2.25
CA ASP A 240 12.74 -7.52 3.57
C ASP A 240 11.73 -6.82 4.50
N ASN A 241 11.21 -5.64 4.07
CA ASN A 241 10.37 -4.75 4.85
C ASN A 241 10.98 -4.27 6.18
N VAL A 242 12.30 -4.38 6.37
CA VAL A 242 13.03 -3.91 7.55
C VAL A 242 13.49 -2.46 7.35
N PHE A 243 14.00 -1.83 8.39
CA PHE A 243 14.43 -0.43 8.38
C PHE A 243 15.95 -0.37 8.33
N HIS A 244 16.47 0.37 7.36
CA HIS A 244 17.89 0.51 7.09
C HIS A 244 18.27 1.97 6.88
N ASN A 245 19.47 2.34 7.26
CA ASN A 245 20.09 3.59 6.83
C ASN A 245 21.03 3.28 5.66
N ASN A 246 20.64 3.73 4.50
CA ASN A 246 21.31 3.46 3.23
C ASN A 246 22.35 4.52 2.83
N GLY A 247 22.83 5.32 3.78
CA GLY A 247 23.91 6.27 3.57
C GLY A 247 23.57 7.47 2.68
N LEU A 248 22.32 7.98 2.75
CA LEU A 248 21.91 9.17 2.00
C LEU A 248 22.41 10.48 2.59
N ASP A 249 22.49 10.56 3.92
CA ASP A 249 22.77 11.81 4.64
C ASP A 249 23.73 11.58 5.83
N GLU A 250 24.63 12.53 6.07
CA GLU A 250 25.48 12.55 7.25
C GLU A 250 24.72 12.95 8.52
N THR A 251 23.77 13.88 8.36
CA THR A 251 22.92 14.40 9.43
C THR A 251 21.45 14.34 9.01
N PHE A 252 20.56 14.02 9.93
CA PHE A 252 19.16 13.72 9.60
C PHE A 252 18.24 14.90 9.94
N THR A 253 17.65 15.53 8.93
CA THR A 253 16.48 16.41 9.06
C THR A 253 15.21 15.59 9.23
N ASP A 254 15.11 14.46 8.53
CA ASP A 254 14.11 13.43 8.73
C ASP A 254 14.76 12.25 9.45
N ARG A 255 14.26 11.93 10.64
CA ARG A 255 14.85 10.87 11.47
C ARG A 255 14.33 9.47 11.16
N GLY A 256 13.43 9.33 10.18
CA GLY A 256 12.88 8.03 9.78
C GLY A 256 12.24 7.28 10.95
N LEU A 257 12.62 6.02 11.17
CA LEU A 257 12.14 5.18 12.27
C LEU A 257 12.34 5.87 13.65
N GLY A 258 13.39 6.65 13.79
CA GLY A 258 13.69 7.39 15.03
C GLY A 258 12.64 8.44 15.40
N GLU A 259 11.81 8.92 14.45
CA GLU A 259 10.63 9.75 14.78
C GLU A 259 9.58 8.95 15.57
N SER A 260 9.44 7.68 15.26
CA SER A 260 8.43 6.78 15.87
C SER A 260 8.91 6.18 17.19
N THR A 261 10.21 5.85 17.29
CA THR A 261 10.77 5.13 18.46
C THR A 261 11.36 6.08 19.49
N GLY A 262 11.82 7.26 19.10
CA GLY A 262 12.58 8.19 19.94
C GLY A 262 14.00 7.68 20.26
N ASP A 263 14.45 6.57 19.67
CA ASP A 263 15.78 6.00 19.89
C ASP A 263 16.79 6.60 18.90
N PRO A 264 17.88 7.24 19.36
CA PRO A 264 18.90 7.78 18.46
C PRO A 264 19.56 6.74 17.55
N ARG A 265 19.54 5.47 17.93
CA ARG A 265 20.07 4.37 17.09
C ARG A 265 19.23 4.10 15.85
N ASP A 266 17.99 4.58 15.83
CA ASP A 266 17.05 4.43 14.73
C ASP A 266 17.01 5.67 13.81
N PHE A 267 17.84 6.70 14.07
CA PHE A 267 17.84 7.91 13.25
C PHE A 267 18.35 7.61 11.83
N GLY A 268 17.62 8.11 10.83
CA GLY A 268 17.92 7.91 9.42
C GLY A 268 17.61 6.51 8.88
N LEU A 269 16.98 5.64 9.69
CA LEU A 269 16.50 4.35 9.23
C LEU A 269 15.13 4.51 8.56
N PHE A 270 15.04 4.02 7.32
CA PHE A 270 13.79 4.00 6.56
C PHE A 270 13.48 2.58 6.11
N LYS A 271 12.19 2.30 5.95
CA LYS A 271 11.73 1.00 5.49
C LYS A 271 12.27 0.70 4.09
N SER A 272 12.89 -0.48 3.92
CA SER A 272 13.31 -0.98 2.61
C SER A 272 12.08 -1.17 1.71
N PRO A 273 11.96 -0.41 0.60
CA PRO A 273 10.83 -0.57 -0.31
C PRO A 273 11.04 -1.78 -1.22
N SER A 274 9.93 -2.28 -1.77
CA SER A 274 10.00 -3.28 -2.83
C SER A 274 10.63 -2.70 -4.09
N LEU A 275 11.50 -3.48 -4.75
CA LEU A 275 12.06 -3.13 -6.06
C LEU A 275 11.12 -3.49 -7.23
N ARG A 276 9.92 -3.97 -6.96
CA ARG A 276 8.93 -4.18 -8.01
C ARG A 276 8.46 -2.85 -8.58
N ASN A 277 8.15 -2.87 -9.86
CA ASN A 277 7.54 -1.74 -10.57
C ASN A 277 8.39 -0.45 -10.63
N LEU A 278 9.71 -0.55 -10.47
CA LEU A 278 10.61 0.61 -10.53
C LEU A 278 10.50 1.40 -11.84
N ALA A 279 10.11 0.76 -12.97
CA ALA A 279 9.87 1.47 -14.23
C ALA A 279 8.75 2.52 -14.16
N TYR A 280 7.87 2.46 -13.14
CA TYR A 280 6.66 3.28 -13.02
C TYR A 280 6.64 4.16 -11.76
N SER A 281 7.49 3.87 -10.77
CA SER A 281 7.41 4.46 -9.42
C SER A 281 8.47 5.53 -9.12
N ALA A 282 9.07 6.13 -10.14
CA ALA A 282 9.92 7.31 -9.94
C ALA A 282 9.10 8.51 -9.39
N PRO A 283 9.73 9.40 -8.60
CA PRO A 283 11.13 9.45 -8.16
C PRO A 283 11.41 8.51 -6.96
N TYR A 284 12.68 8.30 -6.63
CA TYR A 284 13.11 7.28 -5.67
C TYR A 284 13.63 7.88 -4.37
N MET A 285 13.78 7.04 -3.35
CA MET A 285 14.12 7.28 -1.96
C MET A 285 12.91 7.82 -1.17
N HIS A 286 13.06 7.85 0.16
CA HIS A 286 12.00 8.32 1.06
C HIS A 286 11.58 9.76 0.82
N ASP A 287 12.47 10.58 0.29
CA ASP A 287 12.27 12.00 -0.01
C ASP A 287 12.19 12.30 -1.52
N GLY A 288 12.21 11.28 -2.37
CA GLY A 288 12.07 11.43 -3.82
C GLY A 288 13.22 12.20 -4.48
N ARG A 289 14.43 12.25 -3.87
CA ARG A 289 15.55 13.06 -4.38
C ARG A 289 16.14 12.59 -5.70
N PHE A 290 15.97 11.33 -6.06
CA PHE A 290 16.51 10.74 -7.29
C PHE A 290 15.42 10.55 -8.35
N ALA A 291 15.57 11.25 -9.47
CA ALA A 291 14.60 11.20 -10.55
C ALA A 291 14.73 9.92 -11.40
N THR A 292 15.89 9.29 -11.43
CA THR A 292 16.19 8.14 -12.29
C THR A 292 16.81 6.98 -11.52
N LEU A 293 16.71 5.76 -12.07
CA LEU A 293 17.43 4.60 -11.52
C LEU A 293 18.94 4.73 -11.64
N ASP A 294 19.43 5.49 -12.62
CA ASP A 294 20.86 5.77 -12.74
C ASP A 294 21.36 6.57 -11.54
N ASP A 295 20.59 7.56 -11.06
CA ASP A 295 20.91 8.32 -9.85
C ASP A 295 20.97 7.40 -8.62
N VAL A 296 20.03 6.46 -8.49
CA VAL A 296 20.00 5.47 -7.40
C VAL A 296 21.22 4.55 -7.45
N ILE A 297 21.53 4.01 -8.62
CA ILE A 297 22.68 3.10 -8.81
C ILE A 297 23.97 3.84 -8.55
N ASN A 298 24.12 5.08 -9.01
CA ASN A 298 25.27 5.92 -8.74
C ASN A 298 25.42 6.24 -7.25
N HIS A 299 24.33 6.46 -6.53
CA HIS A 299 24.36 6.65 -5.07
C HIS A 299 25.01 5.44 -4.38
N TYR A 300 24.56 4.22 -4.66
CA TYR A 300 25.13 3.01 -4.06
C TYR A 300 26.54 2.71 -4.59
N SER A 301 26.85 3.11 -5.82
CA SER A 301 28.17 2.89 -6.43
C SER A 301 29.27 3.80 -5.85
N GLU A 302 29.01 5.13 -5.75
CA GLU A 302 30.03 6.11 -5.36
C GLU A 302 29.49 7.29 -4.52
N GLY A 303 28.20 7.26 -4.09
CA GLY A 303 27.56 8.38 -3.42
C GLY A 303 27.21 8.14 -1.95
N LEU A 304 27.67 7.05 -1.33
CA LEU A 304 27.37 6.74 0.07
C LEU A 304 28.00 7.75 1.02
N VAL A 305 27.21 8.22 2.00
CA VAL A 305 27.61 9.14 3.04
C VAL A 305 27.61 8.44 4.39
N TYR A 306 28.72 8.54 5.14
CA TYR A 306 28.81 7.97 6.48
C TYR A 306 27.94 8.74 7.50
N SER A 307 27.30 7.97 8.37
CA SER A 307 26.64 8.48 9.59
C SER A 307 26.76 7.45 10.71
N GLU A 308 26.53 7.84 11.95
CA GLU A 308 26.64 6.94 13.12
C GLU A 308 25.70 5.74 13.09
N THR A 309 24.56 5.86 12.38
CA THR A 309 23.54 4.83 12.26
C THR A 309 23.55 4.12 10.91
N ILE A 310 24.60 4.33 10.09
CA ILE A 310 24.74 3.65 8.80
C ILE A 310 24.58 2.14 8.97
N ASP A 311 23.82 1.51 8.07
CA ASP A 311 23.64 0.06 8.14
C ASP A 311 24.99 -0.67 7.97
N PRO A 312 25.32 -1.63 8.85
CA PRO A 312 26.57 -2.40 8.75
C PRO A 312 26.74 -3.15 7.42
N LEU A 313 25.64 -3.37 6.68
CA LEU A 313 25.69 -3.96 5.33
C LEU A 313 26.21 -2.98 4.26
N MET A 314 26.31 -1.68 4.54
CA MET A 314 26.99 -0.71 3.68
C MET A 314 28.52 -0.81 3.86
N LYS A 315 29.07 -1.99 3.57
CA LYS A 315 30.48 -2.40 3.88
C LYS A 315 31.52 -1.50 3.25
N THR A 316 31.21 -0.87 2.11
CA THR A 316 32.14 -0.08 1.29
C THR A 316 32.00 1.43 1.52
N ILE A 317 31.41 1.83 2.64
CA ILE A 317 31.19 3.26 2.98
C ILE A 317 32.47 4.08 2.98
N ALA A 318 33.62 3.49 3.38
CA ALA A 318 34.91 4.17 3.40
C ALA A 318 35.45 4.51 1.99
N ASP A 319 34.99 3.80 0.98
CA ASP A 319 35.33 4.00 -0.43
C ASP A 319 34.24 4.80 -1.18
N GLY A 320 33.24 5.29 -0.47
CA GLY A 320 32.08 6.02 -1.01
C GLY A 320 31.00 5.13 -1.64
N GLY A 321 31.20 3.82 -1.69
CA GLY A 321 30.30 2.85 -2.28
C GLY A 321 30.98 1.66 -2.91
N VAL A 322 30.23 0.84 -3.64
CA VAL A 322 30.73 -0.42 -4.22
C VAL A 322 31.56 -0.24 -5.50
N ASN A 323 31.66 0.96 -6.06
CA ASN A 323 32.46 1.35 -7.23
C ASN A 323 32.22 0.44 -8.46
N LEU A 324 30.93 0.31 -8.87
CA LEU A 324 30.54 -0.48 -10.03
C LEU A 324 31.12 0.08 -11.33
N SER A 325 31.48 -0.81 -12.26
CA SER A 325 31.80 -0.39 -13.62
C SER A 325 30.55 0.12 -14.36
N GLU A 326 30.72 0.91 -15.42
CA GLU A 326 29.58 1.40 -16.23
C GLU A 326 28.78 0.24 -16.86
N GLU A 327 29.42 -0.89 -17.17
CA GLU A 327 28.78 -2.11 -17.64
C GLU A 327 27.94 -2.73 -16.52
N ASP A 328 28.47 -2.89 -15.30
CA ASP A 328 27.73 -3.42 -14.16
C ASP A 328 26.52 -2.53 -13.82
N LYS A 329 26.65 -1.20 -13.85
CA LYS A 329 25.56 -0.25 -13.63
C LYS A 329 24.45 -0.41 -14.68
N ALA A 330 24.82 -0.47 -15.96
CA ALA A 330 23.86 -0.62 -17.04
C ALA A 330 23.12 -1.97 -16.96
N ASP A 331 23.82 -3.05 -16.67
CA ASP A 331 23.27 -4.39 -16.57
C ASP A 331 22.39 -4.56 -15.30
N LEU A 332 22.84 -4.00 -14.17
CA LEU A 332 22.03 -3.92 -12.95
C LEU A 332 20.71 -3.21 -13.21
N LYS A 333 20.71 -2.06 -13.88
CA LYS A 333 19.51 -1.35 -14.30
C LYS A 333 18.63 -2.21 -15.20
N ALA A 334 19.21 -2.90 -16.17
CA ALA A 334 18.47 -3.80 -17.06
C ALA A 334 17.76 -4.90 -16.26
N PHE A 335 18.42 -5.52 -15.29
CA PHE A 335 17.81 -6.48 -14.38
C PHE A 335 16.67 -5.86 -13.54
N LEU A 336 16.91 -4.74 -12.87
CA LEU A 336 15.91 -4.08 -12.02
C LEU A 336 14.62 -3.77 -12.79
N LEU A 337 14.71 -3.36 -14.05
CA LEU A 337 13.55 -3.11 -14.90
C LEU A 337 12.74 -4.38 -15.19
N THR A 338 13.35 -5.58 -15.14
CA THR A 338 12.64 -6.85 -15.31
C THR A 338 11.66 -7.15 -14.18
N LEU A 339 11.78 -6.47 -13.03
CA LEU A 339 10.88 -6.62 -11.86
C LEU A 339 9.57 -5.84 -12.02
N SER A 340 9.41 -5.06 -13.09
CA SER A 340 8.20 -4.30 -13.37
C SER A 340 7.14 -5.14 -14.06
N ASP A 341 5.88 -4.96 -13.62
CA ASP A 341 4.70 -5.70 -14.07
C ASP A 341 3.74 -4.76 -14.82
N PRO A 342 3.78 -4.73 -16.16
CA PRO A 342 2.89 -3.89 -16.96
C PRO A 342 1.42 -4.25 -16.79
N SER A 343 1.10 -5.51 -16.47
CA SER A 343 -0.28 -5.94 -16.27
C SER A 343 -0.88 -5.41 -14.97
N PHE A 344 -0.06 -5.07 -13.99
CA PHE A 344 -0.48 -4.47 -12.73
C PHE A 344 -1.04 -3.06 -12.91
N ILE A 345 -0.31 -2.19 -13.61
CA ILE A 345 -0.70 -0.79 -13.83
C ILE A 345 -1.88 -0.61 -14.78
N THR A 346 -2.20 -1.64 -15.57
CA THR A 346 -3.31 -1.63 -16.54
C THR A 346 -4.48 -2.52 -16.14
N ASN A 347 -4.44 -3.12 -14.95
CA ASN A 347 -5.50 -4.02 -14.50
C ASN A 347 -6.81 -3.25 -14.27
N PRO A 348 -7.91 -3.58 -14.99
CA PRO A 348 -9.19 -2.87 -14.85
C PRO A 348 -9.81 -3.00 -13.45
N ASP A 349 -9.48 -4.06 -12.72
CA ASP A 349 -9.98 -4.26 -11.35
C ASP A 349 -9.34 -3.28 -10.35
N PHE A 350 -8.25 -2.62 -10.73
CA PHE A 350 -7.52 -1.67 -9.90
C PHE A 350 -7.80 -0.21 -10.28
N GLN A 351 -8.41 0.04 -11.43
CA GLN A 351 -8.72 1.40 -11.92
C GLN A 351 -9.95 1.99 -11.23
N ASP A 352 -10.23 3.28 -11.50
CA ASP A 352 -11.45 3.96 -11.03
C ASP A 352 -12.69 3.15 -11.46
N PRO A 353 -13.60 2.81 -10.53
CA PRO A 353 -14.80 2.04 -10.84
C PRO A 353 -15.92 2.88 -11.49
N ASN A 354 -15.78 4.24 -11.61
CA ASN A 354 -16.81 5.15 -12.13
C ASN A 354 -16.62 5.46 -13.61
#